data_c095ab61f9b89c7edb13cfa2f0817cc5
#
_entry.id   c095ab61f9b89c7edb13cfa2f0817cc5
#
_cell.length_a   1.000
_cell.length_b   1.000
_cell.length_c   1.000
_cell.angle_alpha   90.00
_cell.angle_beta   90.00
_cell.angle_gamma   90.00
#
_symmetry.space_group_name_H-M   'P 1'
#
loop_
_entity.id
_entity.type
_entity.pdbx_description
1 polymer ?
#
loop_
_entity_poly.entity_id
_entity_poly.type
_entity_poly.pdbx_seq_one_letter_code
_entity_poly.pdbx_strand_id
1 'polypeptide(L)'
;MTDKQEILEKIMPLAILKAMTPAAEQAVSQTVLLEGIVPLRTFPFRVGRESRVKMMDGKVERIERVKHGAAHGSFTPNNELYLIDEGHLLNISREHFQIERDGEKFYLYDRNSACGTLVEDRGVGGDNEEDTAELHDGDTITVGTRQSPYIFQFIVVTGFEVRPVG
;
A
#
# COMPACT_ATOMS: atom_id res chain seq x y z
N MET A 1 -32.74 5.95 -0.08
CA MET A 1 -31.68 4.98 -0.45
C MET A 1 -32.29 3.58 -0.54
N THR A 2 -31.93 2.81 -1.55
CA THR A 2 -32.34 1.40 -1.62
C THR A 2 -31.40 0.55 -0.75
N ASP A 3 -31.88 -0.57 -0.23
CA ASP A 3 -31.07 -1.51 0.56
C ASP A 3 -29.76 -1.90 -0.17
N LYS A 4 -29.80 -2.00 -1.51
CA LYS A 4 -28.62 -2.26 -2.34
C LYS A 4 -27.56 -1.17 -2.25
N GLN A 5 -27.97 0.07 -2.26
CA GLN A 5 -27.04 1.20 -2.19
C GLN A 5 -26.38 1.26 -0.81
N GLU A 6 -27.14 1.06 0.25
CA GLU A 6 -26.58 0.96 1.61
C GLU A 6 -25.58 -0.18 1.77
N ILE A 7 -25.88 -1.33 1.16
CA ILE A 7 -24.96 -2.47 1.16
C ILE A 7 -23.69 -2.13 0.40
N LEU A 8 -23.80 -1.53 -0.80
CA LEU A 8 -22.64 -1.17 -1.61
C LEU A 8 -21.75 -0.14 -0.91
N GLU A 9 -22.32 0.86 -0.27
CA GLU A 9 -21.57 1.85 0.51
C GLU A 9 -20.81 1.22 1.67
N LYS A 10 -21.32 0.14 2.25
CA LYS A 10 -20.65 -0.60 3.32
C LYS A 10 -19.53 -1.52 2.84
N ILE A 11 -19.65 -2.09 1.64
CA ILE A 11 -18.69 -3.06 1.12
C ILE A 11 -17.66 -2.47 0.16
N MET A 12 -17.98 -1.34 -0.48
CA MET A 12 -17.06 -0.69 -1.42
C MET A 12 -15.92 0.00 -0.68
N PRO A 13 -14.69 -0.11 -1.18
CA PRO A 13 -13.58 0.67 -0.64
C PRO A 13 -13.75 2.14 -1.00
N LEU A 14 -13.13 3.02 -0.22
CA LEU A 14 -13.11 4.46 -0.50
C LEU A 14 -12.13 4.82 -1.60
N ALA A 15 -11.06 4.06 -1.72
CA ALA A 15 -10.02 4.21 -2.73
C ALA A 15 -9.40 2.85 -3.02
N ILE A 16 -8.62 2.78 -4.08
CA ILE A 16 -7.85 1.59 -4.45
C ILE A 16 -6.42 1.98 -4.85
N LEU A 17 -5.51 1.03 -4.70
CA LEU A 17 -4.20 1.05 -5.35
C LEU A 17 -4.23 0.02 -6.47
N LYS A 18 -3.99 0.48 -7.69
CA LYS A 18 -3.90 -0.39 -8.87
C LYS A 18 -2.44 -0.57 -9.25
N ALA A 19 -1.97 -1.82 -9.30
CA ALA A 19 -0.63 -2.11 -9.80
C ALA A 19 -0.51 -1.73 -11.29
N MET A 20 0.51 -0.94 -11.62
CA MET A 20 0.72 -0.40 -12.96
C MET A 20 1.84 -1.10 -13.72
N THR A 21 2.61 -1.94 -13.04
CA THR A 21 3.74 -2.68 -13.61
C THR A 21 3.65 -4.14 -13.24
N PRO A 22 4.25 -5.06 -14.04
CA PRO A 22 4.33 -6.46 -13.66
C PRO A 22 5.01 -6.69 -12.30
N ALA A 23 6.02 -5.90 -11.98
CA ALA A 23 6.71 -5.98 -10.69
C ALA A 23 5.78 -5.59 -9.53
N ALA A 24 5.01 -4.53 -9.68
CA ALA A 24 4.02 -4.11 -8.68
C ALA A 24 2.92 -5.16 -8.50
N GLU A 25 2.44 -5.74 -9.59
CA GLU A 25 1.43 -6.80 -9.54
C GLU A 25 1.95 -8.05 -8.80
N GLN A 26 3.19 -8.46 -9.09
CA GLN A 26 3.84 -9.58 -8.42
C GLN A 26 4.19 -9.29 -6.96
N ALA A 27 4.45 -8.02 -6.62
CA ALA A 27 4.74 -7.61 -5.26
C ALA A 27 3.53 -7.72 -4.34
N VAL A 28 2.32 -7.58 -4.88
CA VAL A 28 1.09 -7.73 -4.11
C VAL A 28 0.83 -9.22 -3.86
N SER A 29 0.67 -9.62 -2.61
CA SER A 29 0.35 -11.00 -2.25
C SER A 29 -0.96 -11.45 -2.91
N GLN A 30 -0.97 -12.67 -3.45
CA GLN A 30 -2.14 -13.24 -4.12
C GLN A 30 -3.41 -13.31 -3.26
N THR A 31 -3.28 -13.25 -1.95
CA THR A 31 -4.42 -13.24 -1.02
C THR A 31 -5.21 -11.92 -1.01
N VAL A 32 -4.65 -10.85 -1.57
CA VAL A 32 -5.27 -9.52 -1.61
C VAL A 32 -5.85 -9.22 -2.99
N LEU A 33 -5.63 -10.10 -3.95
CA LEU A 33 -5.81 -9.83 -5.38
C LEU A 33 -7.23 -9.93 -5.89
N LEU A 34 -7.67 -8.80 -6.44
CA LEU A 34 -8.54 -8.75 -7.59
C LEU A 34 -7.71 -8.14 -8.74
N GLU A 35 -6.94 -8.97 -9.47
CA GLU A 35 -6.20 -8.55 -10.68
C GLU A 35 -5.33 -7.29 -10.50
N GLY A 36 -4.47 -7.26 -9.48
CA GLY A 36 -3.58 -6.12 -9.21
C GLY A 36 -4.25 -4.92 -8.54
N ILE A 37 -5.47 -5.09 -8.06
CA ILE A 37 -6.22 -4.05 -7.34
C ILE A 37 -6.20 -4.33 -5.84
N VAL A 38 -5.78 -3.34 -5.06
CA VAL A 38 -5.77 -3.38 -3.59
C VAL A 38 -6.82 -2.40 -3.06
N PRO A 39 -7.90 -2.87 -2.43
CA PRO A 39 -8.90 -1.99 -1.86
C PRO A 39 -8.41 -1.34 -0.55
N LEU A 40 -8.62 -0.04 -0.41
CA LEU A 40 -8.36 0.72 0.80
C LEU A 40 -9.67 0.94 1.54
N ARG A 41 -9.90 0.19 2.61
CA ARG A 41 -11.14 0.22 3.40
C ARG A 41 -11.00 0.92 4.74
N THR A 42 -9.80 0.89 5.29
CA THR A 42 -9.51 1.46 6.62
C THR A 42 -8.33 2.41 6.53
N PHE A 43 -8.36 3.44 7.36
CA PHE A 43 -7.31 4.46 7.43
C PHE A 43 -6.88 4.67 8.88
N PRO A 44 -5.58 4.90 9.16
CA PRO A 44 -4.50 4.92 8.18
C PRO A 44 -4.31 3.55 7.51
N PHE A 45 -4.03 3.56 6.22
CA PHE A 45 -3.69 2.37 5.46
C PHE A 45 -2.17 2.30 5.31
N ARG A 46 -1.55 1.39 6.04
CA ARG A 46 -0.09 1.28 6.13
C ARG A 46 0.45 0.28 5.13
N VAL A 47 1.52 0.67 4.47
CA VAL A 47 2.18 -0.12 3.43
C VAL A 47 3.66 -0.30 3.77
N GLY A 48 4.15 -1.50 3.61
CA GLY A 48 5.55 -1.81 3.83
C GLY A 48 5.94 -3.14 3.20
N ARG A 49 7.19 -3.51 3.39
CA ARG A 49 7.78 -4.71 2.79
C ARG A 49 7.44 -5.95 3.62
N GLU A 50 7.08 -7.02 2.92
CA GLU A 50 6.96 -8.35 3.52
C GLU A 50 8.34 -8.81 4.04
N SER A 51 8.33 -9.51 5.15
CA SER A 51 9.54 -10.10 5.70
C SER A 51 10.16 -11.08 4.70
N ARG A 52 11.45 -10.98 4.50
CA ARG A 52 12.17 -11.96 3.71
C ARG A 52 12.15 -13.32 4.39
N VAL A 53 11.85 -14.34 3.61
CA VAL A 53 11.85 -15.72 4.05
C VAL A 53 12.97 -16.50 3.34
N LYS A 54 13.55 -17.44 4.04
CA LYS A 54 14.56 -18.36 3.48
C LYS A 54 14.08 -19.77 3.72
N MET A 55 14.26 -20.62 2.70
CA MET A 55 14.07 -22.05 2.87
C MET A 55 15.30 -22.65 3.54
N MET A 56 15.15 -23.14 4.76
CA MET A 56 16.19 -23.86 5.51
C MET A 56 15.64 -25.23 5.93
N ASP A 57 16.30 -26.30 5.47
CA ASP A 57 15.95 -27.69 5.77
C ASP A 57 14.46 -28.04 5.50
N GLY A 58 13.90 -27.51 4.39
CA GLY A 58 12.51 -27.71 4.01
C GLY A 58 11.49 -26.90 4.81
N LYS A 59 11.94 -26.01 5.68
CA LYS A 59 11.09 -25.07 6.44
C LYS A 59 11.31 -23.66 5.98
N VAL A 60 10.22 -22.88 5.98
CA VAL A 60 10.26 -21.45 5.70
C VAL A 60 10.60 -20.72 6.99
N GLU A 61 11.75 -20.06 7.02
CA GLU A 61 12.19 -19.22 8.14
C GLU A 61 12.24 -17.75 7.73
N ARG A 62 11.73 -16.87 8.59
CA ARG A 62 11.87 -15.44 8.41
C ARG A 62 13.29 -15.00 8.74
N ILE A 63 13.94 -14.32 7.80
CA ILE A 63 15.32 -13.82 7.96
C ILE A 63 15.34 -12.48 8.70
N GLU A 64 14.24 -11.73 8.68
CA GLU A 64 14.15 -10.42 9.31
C GLU A 64 13.55 -10.52 10.70
N ARG A 65 14.19 -9.86 11.64
CA ARG A 65 13.66 -9.74 12.99
C ARG A 65 12.46 -8.80 13.00
N VAL A 66 11.45 -9.15 13.77
CA VAL A 66 10.35 -8.23 14.10
C VAL A 66 10.97 -7.00 14.79
N LYS A 67 10.58 -5.77 14.39
CA LYS A 67 11.05 -4.56 15.06
C LYS A 67 10.78 -4.64 16.56
N HIS A 68 11.77 -4.20 17.35
CA HIS A 68 11.61 -4.07 18.79
C HIS A 68 10.41 -3.19 19.14
N GLY A 69 9.53 -3.68 20.02
CA GLY A 69 8.35 -2.97 20.49
C GLY A 69 7.06 -3.78 20.36
N ALA A 70 7.08 -4.94 19.71
CA ALA A 70 6.00 -5.88 19.83
C ALA A 70 5.98 -6.46 21.26
N ALA A 71 4.94 -6.19 22.02
CA ALA A 71 4.76 -6.76 23.34
C ALA A 71 4.80 -8.29 23.25
N HIS A 72 5.39 -8.92 24.26
CA HIS A 72 5.59 -10.36 24.37
C HIS A 72 4.40 -11.18 23.86
N GLY A 73 4.59 -11.92 22.77
CA GLY A 73 3.66 -12.92 22.25
C GLY A 73 2.45 -12.38 21.47
N SER A 74 2.27 -11.07 21.33
CA SER A 74 1.23 -10.51 20.45
C SER A 74 1.86 -10.04 19.15
N PHE A 75 1.54 -10.72 18.06
CA PHE A 75 1.85 -10.25 16.72
C PHE A 75 0.82 -9.20 16.31
N THR A 76 1.21 -7.93 16.39
CA THR A 76 0.41 -6.86 15.78
C THR A 76 0.98 -6.57 14.41
N PRO A 77 0.21 -6.80 13.31
CA PRO A 77 0.66 -6.44 11.99
C PRO A 77 1.01 -4.95 11.94
N ASN A 78 2.18 -4.63 11.41
CA ASN A 78 2.61 -3.23 11.26
C ASN A 78 2.16 -2.59 9.95
N ASN A 79 1.59 -3.37 9.03
CA ASN A 79 1.05 -2.90 7.75
C ASN A 79 -0.29 -3.55 7.44
N GLU A 80 -1.13 -2.86 6.71
CA GLU A 80 -2.33 -3.41 6.08
C GLU A 80 -1.96 -4.10 4.75
N LEU A 81 -0.96 -3.58 4.05
CA LEU A 81 -0.43 -4.16 2.82
C LEU A 81 1.06 -4.46 2.97
N TYR A 82 1.43 -5.70 2.72
CA TYR A 82 2.82 -6.14 2.66
C TYR A 82 3.21 -6.42 1.22
N LEU A 83 4.21 -5.68 0.74
CA LEU A 83 4.74 -5.81 -0.62
C LEU A 83 6.01 -6.67 -0.63
N ILE A 84 6.11 -7.57 -1.59
CA ILE A 84 7.29 -8.41 -1.79
C ILE A 84 8.28 -7.65 -2.65
N ASP A 85 9.46 -7.38 -2.11
CA ASP A 85 10.58 -6.78 -2.84
C ASP A 85 11.69 -7.83 -3.03
N GLU A 86 11.84 -8.30 -4.26
CA GLU A 86 12.84 -9.29 -4.65
C GLU A 86 14.14 -8.67 -5.19
N GLY A 87 14.26 -7.35 -5.14
CA GLY A 87 15.42 -6.63 -5.65
C GLY A 87 16.70 -6.87 -4.84
N HIS A 88 17.86 -6.78 -5.48
CA HIS A 88 19.16 -6.81 -4.80
C HIS A 88 19.38 -5.57 -3.94
N LEU A 89 18.97 -4.40 -4.46
CA LEU A 89 18.83 -3.17 -3.71
C LEU A 89 17.34 -2.99 -3.41
N LEU A 90 16.98 -3.05 -2.13
CA LEU A 90 15.59 -2.96 -1.70
C LEU A 90 15.07 -1.52 -1.87
N ASN A 91 13.97 -1.38 -2.58
CA ASN A 91 13.23 -0.13 -2.71
C ASN A 91 12.23 0.07 -1.57
N ILE A 92 11.72 -1.00 -0.98
CA ILE A 92 10.62 -0.97 -0.03
C ILE A 92 11.15 -1.24 1.37
N SER A 93 10.93 -0.30 2.29
CA SER A 93 11.21 -0.47 3.72
C SER A 93 10.13 -1.29 4.42
N ARG A 94 10.46 -1.95 5.52
CA ARG A 94 9.49 -2.74 6.31
C ARG A 94 8.27 -1.95 6.73
N GLU A 95 8.48 -0.68 7.08
CA GLU A 95 7.44 0.33 7.25
C GLU A 95 7.77 1.45 6.28
N HIS A 96 6.95 1.64 5.24
CA HIS A 96 7.34 2.51 4.14
C HIS A 96 6.53 3.80 4.11
N PHE A 97 5.22 3.70 3.91
CA PHE A 97 4.33 4.84 3.95
C PHE A 97 2.95 4.44 4.51
N GLN A 98 2.14 5.44 4.79
CA GLN A 98 0.72 5.24 5.10
C GLN A 98 -0.12 6.26 4.35
N ILE A 99 -1.32 5.87 4.01
CA ILE A 99 -2.33 6.75 3.44
C ILE A 99 -3.34 7.07 4.52
N GLU A 100 -3.58 8.34 4.74
CA GLU A 100 -4.58 8.84 5.69
C GLU A 100 -5.67 9.58 4.95
N ARG A 101 -6.84 9.63 5.58
CA ARG A 101 -7.99 10.34 5.07
C ARG A 101 -8.39 11.43 6.04
N ASP A 102 -8.59 12.63 5.52
CA ASP A 102 -9.16 13.77 6.24
C ASP A 102 -10.33 14.35 5.44
N GLY A 103 -11.56 14.04 5.89
CA GLY A 103 -12.75 14.37 5.13
C GLY A 103 -12.79 13.66 3.77
N GLU A 104 -12.78 14.44 2.70
CA GLU A 104 -12.74 13.92 1.33
C GLU A 104 -11.32 13.90 0.73
N LYS A 105 -10.33 14.35 1.50
CA LYS A 105 -8.93 14.41 1.06
C LYS A 105 -8.14 13.22 1.57
N PHE A 106 -7.15 12.82 0.78
CA PHE A 106 -6.21 11.76 1.10
C PHE A 106 -4.80 12.29 1.10
N TYR A 107 -3.97 11.75 2.01
CA TYR A 107 -2.58 12.14 2.18
C TYR A 107 -1.70 10.91 2.31
N LEU A 108 -0.53 10.95 1.68
CA LEU A 108 0.51 9.95 1.86
C LEU A 108 1.55 10.50 2.83
N TYR A 109 1.85 9.74 3.90
CA TYR A 109 2.87 10.05 4.90
C TYR A 109 3.98 9.02 4.85
N ASP A 110 5.22 9.47 4.82
CA ASP A 110 6.37 8.59 4.95
C ASP A 110 6.50 8.04 6.37
N ARG A 111 6.94 6.79 6.48
CA ARG A 111 7.15 6.10 7.76
C ARG A 111 8.63 5.82 8.03
N ASN A 112 9.48 6.83 7.81
CA ASN A 112 10.94 6.72 7.89
C ASN A 112 11.52 5.69 6.91
N SER A 113 11.02 5.69 5.69
CA SER A 113 11.54 4.81 4.64
C SER A 113 12.95 5.19 4.23
N ALA A 114 13.73 4.21 3.78
CA ALA A 114 15.11 4.46 3.33
C ALA A 114 15.13 5.15 1.96
N CYS A 115 14.27 4.74 1.03
CA CYS A 115 14.28 5.20 -0.35
C CYS A 115 13.24 6.26 -0.68
N GLY A 116 12.28 6.50 0.21
CA GLY A 116 11.17 7.41 -0.04
C GLY A 116 10.15 6.87 -1.03
N THR A 117 9.22 7.72 -1.40
CA THR A 117 8.12 7.45 -2.33
C THR A 117 8.00 8.62 -3.29
N LEU A 118 7.63 8.39 -4.53
CA LEU A 118 7.23 9.44 -5.46
C LEU A 118 5.72 9.46 -5.58
N VAL A 119 5.13 10.63 -5.40
CA VAL A 119 3.74 10.92 -5.73
C VAL A 119 3.76 11.82 -6.96
N GLU A 120 3.40 11.27 -8.11
CA GLU A 120 3.71 11.88 -9.41
C GLU A 120 5.23 12.13 -9.50
N ASP A 121 5.66 13.39 -9.62
CA ASP A 121 7.08 13.78 -9.67
C ASP A 121 7.64 14.25 -8.32
N ARG A 122 6.82 14.25 -7.27
CA ARG A 122 7.23 14.78 -5.96
C ARG A 122 7.80 13.68 -5.08
N GLY A 123 9.00 13.88 -4.59
CA GLY A 123 9.64 12.99 -3.62
C GLY A 123 9.10 13.22 -2.22
N VAL A 124 8.76 12.12 -1.52
CA VAL A 124 8.25 12.11 -0.15
C VAL A 124 9.07 11.13 0.68
N GLY A 125 9.63 11.58 1.78
CA GLY A 125 10.45 10.74 2.67
C GLY A 125 11.81 10.37 2.06
N GLY A 126 12.51 9.42 2.68
CA GLY A 126 13.89 9.09 2.31
C GLY A 126 14.80 10.31 2.50
N ASP A 127 15.52 10.67 1.45
CA ASP A 127 16.38 11.87 1.42
C ASP A 127 15.64 13.14 0.98
N ASN A 128 14.33 13.09 0.79
CA ASN A 128 13.55 14.26 0.39
C ASN A 128 13.22 15.13 1.60
N GLU A 129 13.03 16.43 1.36
CA GLU A 129 12.68 17.40 2.42
C GLU A 129 11.26 17.18 2.95
N GLU A 130 10.32 16.83 2.07
CA GLU A 130 8.94 16.59 2.42
C GLU A 130 8.71 15.15 2.87
N ASP A 131 7.93 14.97 3.90
CA ASP A 131 7.52 13.64 4.41
C ASP A 131 6.04 13.32 4.17
N THR A 132 5.33 14.22 3.51
CA THR A 132 3.89 14.18 3.25
C THR A 132 3.55 14.73 1.87
N ALA A 133 2.56 14.13 1.22
CA ALA A 133 1.95 14.67 -0.01
C ALA A 133 0.45 14.42 -0.02
N GLU A 134 -0.33 15.38 -0.52
CA GLU A 134 -1.74 15.16 -0.83
C GLU A 134 -1.87 14.23 -2.04
N LEU A 135 -2.77 13.27 -1.94
CA LEU A 135 -3.10 12.34 -3.03
C LEU A 135 -4.39 12.76 -3.72
N HIS A 136 -4.32 12.82 -5.05
CA HIS A 136 -5.48 13.10 -5.90
C HIS A 136 -5.85 11.84 -6.70
N ASP A 137 -7.10 11.79 -7.13
CA ASP A 137 -7.58 10.69 -7.98
C ASP A 137 -6.73 10.56 -9.24
N GLY A 138 -6.21 9.38 -9.49
CA GLY A 138 -5.35 9.07 -10.63
C GLY A 138 -3.86 9.27 -10.40
N ASP A 139 -3.43 9.76 -9.24
CA ASP A 139 -2.01 9.97 -8.94
C ASP A 139 -1.21 8.66 -9.01
N THR A 140 -0.03 8.74 -9.60
CA THR A 140 0.93 7.64 -9.64
C THR A 140 1.78 7.65 -8.38
N ILE A 141 1.90 6.49 -7.75
CA ILE A 141 2.74 6.27 -6.57
C ILE A 141 3.86 5.29 -6.93
N THR A 142 5.11 5.74 -6.87
CA THR A 142 6.29 4.88 -7.04
C THR A 142 6.89 4.61 -5.66
N VAL A 143 6.90 3.35 -5.25
CA VAL A 143 7.40 2.95 -3.92
C VAL A 143 8.91 2.75 -4.00
N GLY A 144 9.67 3.70 -3.53
CA GLY A 144 11.13 3.73 -3.62
C GLY A 144 11.65 4.86 -4.49
N THR A 145 12.81 4.67 -5.07
CA THR A 145 13.48 5.64 -5.94
C THR A 145 12.80 5.75 -7.31
N ARG A 146 13.26 6.72 -8.13
CA ARG A 146 12.77 6.89 -9.52
C ARG A 146 12.97 5.65 -10.40
N GLN A 147 13.93 4.79 -10.08
CA GLN A 147 14.19 3.55 -10.80
C GLN A 147 13.39 2.36 -10.25
N SER A 148 12.61 2.55 -9.20
CA SER A 148 11.81 1.49 -8.62
C SER A 148 10.76 0.98 -9.62
N PRO A 149 10.63 -0.36 -9.76
CA PRO A 149 9.60 -0.93 -10.62
C PRO A 149 8.22 -1.04 -9.94
N TYR A 150 8.13 -0.70 -8.66
CA TYR A 150 6.90 -0.83 -7.86
C TYR A 150 6.03 0.41 -8.01
N ILE A 151 5.25 0.45 -9.10
CA ILE A 151 4.43 1.60 -9.49
C ILE A 151 2.95 1.24 -9.36
N PHE A 152 2.22 2.08 -8.63
CA PHE A 152 0.78 1.96 -8.40
C PHE A 152 0.08 3.25 -8.84
N GLN A 153 -1.20 3.14 -9.13
CA GLN A 153 -2.08 4.28 -9.32
C GLN A 153 -3.08 4.35 -8.17
N PHE A 154 -3.21 5.51 -7.56
CA PHE A 154 -4.22 5.80 -6.55
C PHE A 154 -5.52 6.24 -7.23
N ILE A 155 -6.62 5.55 -6.96
CA ILE A 155 -7.92 5.83 -7.56
C ILE A 155 -8.95 5.98 -6.45
N VAL A 156 -9.67 7.11 -6.46
CA VAL A 156 -10.77 7.38 -5.54
C VAL A 156 -12.05 6.77 -6.11
N VAL A 157 -12.73 5.96 -5.31
CA VAL A 157 -13.92 5.19 -5.73
C VAL A 157 -15.22 5.81 -5.20
N THR A 158 -15.15 6.95 -4.54
CA THR A 158 -16.33 7.66 -4.04
C THR A 158 -17.08 8.35 -5.17
N GLY A 159 -18.40 8.47 -5.05
CA GLY A 159 -19.23 9.20 -6.03
C GLY A 159 -19.70 8.36 -7.21
N PHE A 160 -19.62 7.01 -7.13
CA PHE A 160 -20.22 6.16 -8.16
C PHE A 160 -21.74 6.09 -8.04
N GLU A 161 -22.42 5.97 -9.17
CA GLU A 161 -23.86 5.74 -9.23
C GLU A 161 -24.16 4.29 -9.57
N VAL A 162 -25.09 3.68 -8.83
CA VAL A 162 -25.62 2.36 -9.18
C VAL A 162 -26.70 2.54 -10.24
N ARG A 163 -26.40 2.14 -11.47
CA ARG A 163 -27.39 2.14 -12.54
C ARG A 163 -28.12 0.79 -12.55
N PRO A 164 -29.47 0.78 -12.60
CA PRO A 164 -30.18 -0.47 -12.77
C PRO A 164 -29.83 -1.10 -14.11
N VAL A 165 -29.62 -2.43 -14.09
CA VAL A 165 -29.46 -3.20 -15.31
C VAL A 165 -30.83 -3.27 -15.96
N GLY A 166 -30.94 -2.62 -17.11
CA GLY A 166 -32.16 -2.63 -17.91
C GLY A 166 -32.43 -3.97 -18.58
#